data_b68b96a119a57c0cd2361d300d5fdabb
#
_entry.id   b68b96a119a57c0cd2361d300d5fdabb
#
_cell.length_a   1.000
_cell.length_b   1.000
_cell.length_c   1.000
_cell.angle_alpha   90.00
_cell.angle_beta   90.00
_cell.angle_gamma   90.00
#
_symmetry.space_group_name_H-M   'P 1'
#
loop_
_entity.id
_entity.type
_entity.pdbx_description
1 polymer ?
#
loop_
_entity_poly.entity_id
_entity_poly.type
_entity_poly.pdbx_seq_one_letter_code
_entity_poly.pdbx_strand_id
1 'polypeptide(L)'
;MAQIQYIKDLFENEDLSLREISRRTNHSFNTVKKYAYQDDWSESELPNLEPESYPVLGEFIPIIDEWLERDRKVPRKQRHTMWRIFCRLRDEHGFTGSYSSVKRYARKKKFAMRTENSGYLPIAHPQGWGQVDFGEVLYYGSDEQEHTGYALTISFPYSNKGYTQVFPSQNQECLLEGMKRIFEHIGGVPARLRFDNMTTAVAQVLKGTERILTDGFSRFMLHYRFQADFCNPASGNEKGNVENKVGYSRRNAFVPVPKITSFADFNEHLWEWCEEDAQRPHYIRKVPIQELWEEECSKLLELPAYDFPVFRYTTLTVGKSGFTTIDTNRYGLSPTLAGEKVQAKIFFDHVEFFHDHIPVGQFKRNYGSNEEIYDWTQYVTTLCRKPGAIEHTRFFHQMPDGWQTYLSQSQGKERKSALQLLHEIVSDGNAQLCEDALALACENGRTDADSIRQCYYLIAKKEHRPVPLKLPTPALNYNPNLSAYDGLIGGGEHV
;
A
#
# COMPACT_ATOMS: atom_id res chain seq x y z
N MET A 1 29.81 17.29 14.80
CA MET A 1 29.66 17.12 16.28
C MET A 1 29.27 18.41 16.97
N ALA A 2 30.06 19.48 16.95
CA ALA A 2 29.73 20.75 17.65
C ALA A 2 28.38 21.38 17.28
N GLN A 3 27.98 21.36 16.01
CA GLN A 3 26.70 21.90 15.55
C GLN A 3 25.48 21.08 16.03
N ILE A 4 25.62 19.74 16.11
CA ILE A 4 24.56 18.86 16.62
C ILE A 4 24.34 19.14 18.11
N GLN A 5 25.43 19.26 18.87
CA GLN A 5 25.37 19.59 20.28
C GLN A 5 24.75 20.97 20.51
N TYR A 6 25.05 21.93 19.64
CA TYR A 6 24.45 23.26 19.70
C TYR A 6 22.93 23.25 19.44
N ILE A 7 22.46 22.48 18.44
CA ILE A 7 21.02 22.31 18.16
C ILE A 7 20.32 21.68 19.37
N LYS A 8 20.93 20.65 19.99
CA LYS A 8 20.39 20.02 21.19
C LYS A 8 20.35 20.99 22.36
N ASP A 9 21.40 21.77 22.56
CA ASP A 9 21.48 22.77 23.63
C ASP A 9 20.37 23.84 23.51
N LEU A 10 20.16 24.34 22.28
CA LEU A 10 19.09 25.29 22.00
C LEU A 10 17.70 24.70 22.22
N PHE A 11 17.51 23.40 21.90
CA PHE A 11 16.24 22.72 22.05
C PHE A 11 15.94 22.31 23.52
N GLU A 12 16.95 21.80 24.21
CA GLU A 12 16.77 21.17 25.52
C GLU A 12 16.98 22.16 26.69
N ASN A 13 17.91 23.08 26.48
CA ASN A 13 18.33 24.00 27.55
C ASN A 13 17.75 25.40 27.37
N GLU A 14 17.57 25.89 26.15
CA GLU A 14 16.96 27.20 25.90
C GLU A 14 15.47 27.11 25.57
N ASP A 15 14.94 25.87 25.43
CA ASP A 15 13.51 25.56 25.18
C ASP A 15 12.95 26.26 23.93
N LEU A 16 13.84 26.53 22.95
CA LEU A 16 13.45 27.19 21.72
C LEU A 16 12.61 26.27 20.84
N SER A 17 11.67 26.83 20.10
CA SER A 17 10.91 26.08 19.14
C SER A 17 11.81 25.58 18.00
N LEU A 18 11.49 24.42 17.41
CA LEU A 18 12.27 23.86 16.27
C LEU A 18 12.40 24.85 15.11
N ARG A 19 11.39 25.71 14.89
CA ARG A 19 11.42 26.75 13.85
C ARG A 19 12.41 27.86 14.20
N GLU A 20 12.48 28.26 15.44
CA GLU A 20 13.41 29.28 15.92
C GLU A 20 14.86 28.77 15.88
N ILE A 21 15.09 27.51 16.25
CA ILE A 21 16.40 26.85 16.14
C ILE A 21 16.81 26.77 14.66
N SER A 22 15.89 26.43 13.76
CA SER A 22 16.14 26.40 12.32
C SER A 22 16.60 27.76 11.79
N ARG A 23 15.97 28.86 12.21
CA ARG A 23 16.38 30.22 11.85
C ARG A 23 17.74 30.60 12.39
N ARG A 24 18.01 30.31 13.67
CA ARG A 24 19.28 30.65 14.34
C ARG A 24 20.46 29.85 13.82
N THR A 25 20.26 28.58 13.48
CA THR A 25 21.34 27.69 13.07
C THR A 25 21.49 27.60 11.56
N ASN A 26 20.58 28.19 10.78
CA ASN A 26 20.49 28.13 9.33
C ASN A 26 20.44 26.68 8.79
N HIS A 27 19.88 25.77 9.59
CA HIS A 27 19.63 24.38 9.19
C HIS A 27 18.17 24.17 8.85
N SER A 28 17.88 23.20 7.94
CA SER A 28 16.50 22.86 7.60
C SER A 28 15.71 22.44 8.84
N PHE A 29 14.40 22.72 8.86
CA PHE A 29 13.52 22.31 9.95
C PHE A 29 13.62 20.80 10.25
N ASN A 30 13.71 19.98 9.21
CA ASN A 30 13.85 18.53 9.35
C ASN A 30 15.20 18.14 9.97
N THR A 31 16.27 18.82 9.60
CA THR A 31 17.60 18.61 10.21
C THR A 31 17.57 18.97 11.71
N VAL A 32 16.97 20.09 12.05
CA VAL A 32 16.82 20.51 13.44
C VAL A 32 15.95 19.53 14.22
N LYS A 33 14.81 19.13 13.66
CA LYS A 33 13.91 18.13 14.25
C LYS A 33 14.62 16.80 14.50
N LYS A 34 15.38 16.32 13.53
CA LYS A 34 16.17 15.08 13.66
C LYS A 34 17.13 15.17 14.84
N TYR A 35 17.97 16.19 14.90
CA TYR A 35 18.99 16.29 15.94
C TYR A 35 18.44 16.73 17.31
N ALA A 36 17.35 17.47 17.35
CA ALA A 36 16.68 17.86 18.59
C ALA A 36 16.04 16.65 19.31
N TYR A 37 15.57 15.64 18.54
CA TYR A 37 14.95 14.42 19.09
C TYR A 37 15.86 13.18 19.02
N GLN A 38 17.07 13.32 18.49
CA GLN A 38 18.00 12.20 18.41
C GLN A 38 18.59 11.96 19.82
N ASP A 39 18.26 10.82 20.43
CA ASP A 39 18.94 10.34 21.61
C ASP A 39 20.37 9.96 21.24
N ASP A 40 21.37 10.55 21.92
CA ASP A 40 22.78 10.25 21.71
C ASP A 40 23.13 8.95 22.42
N TRP A 41 23.22 7.87 21.64
CA TRP A 41 23.71 6.57 22.08
C TRP A 41 25.22 6.40 21.90
N SER A 42 25.92 7.46 21.41
CA SER A 42 27.37 7.44 21.46
C SER A 42 27.82 7.57 22.91
N GLU A 43 28.65 6.66 23.37
CA GLU A 43 29.44 6.79 24.59
C GLU A 43 30.30 8.07 24.53
N SER A 44 29.65 9.22 24.67
CA SER A 44 30.39 10.44 24.99
C SER A 44 30.81 10.31 26.44
N GLU A 45 32.10 10.42 26.68
CA GLU A 45 32.69 10.45 27.99
C GLU A 45 31.79 11.18 28.99
N LEU A 46 31.39 10.49 30.05
CA LEU A 46 30.60 11.09 31.14
C LEU A 46 31.37 12.34 31.57
N PRO A 47 30.72 13.50 31.61
CA PRO A 47 31.38 14.73 32.10
C PRO A 47 31.93 14.45 33.48
N ASN A 48 33.23 14.77 33.69
CA ASN A 48 33.94 14.55 34.93
C ASN A 48 33.14 15.19 36.08
N LEU A 49 32.60 14.36 36.99
CA LEU A 49 31.73 14.77 38.09
C LEU A 49 32.52 15.24 39.32
N GLU A 50 33.73 15.79 39.13
CA GLU A 50 34.42 16.42 40.26
C GLU A 50 33.51 17.50 40.88
N PRO A 51 33.51 17.62 42.23
CA PRO A 51 32.68 18.55 42.91
C PRO A 51 33.08 19.99 42.57
N GLU A 52 32.38 20.61 41.64
CA GLU A 52 32.57 22.00 41.33
C GLU A 52 32.09 22.83 42.53
N SER A 53 32.92 23.77 42.98
CA SER A 53 32.54 24.75 44.01
C SER A 53 31.64 25.82 43.37
N TYR A 54 30.46 26.01 43.96
CA TYR A 54 29.50 27.08 43.60
C TYR A 54 29.38 28.09 44.74
N PRO A 55 30.38 28.97 45.00
CA PRO A 55 30.41 29.79 46.22
C PRO A 55 29.21 30.72 46.39
N VAL A 56 28.69 31.27 45.28
CA VAL A 56 27.54 32.22 45.29
C VAL A 56 26.20 31.49 45.14
N LEU A 57 26.19 30.29 44.53
CA LEU A 57 24.97 29.53 44.26
C LEU A 57 24.68 28.48 45.35
N GLY A 58 25.66 28.17 46.20
CA GLY A 58 25.60 27.02 47.13
C GLY A 58 24.36 26.99 48.00
N GLU A 59 23.95 28.12 48.57
CA GLU A 59 22.76 28.23 49.42
C GLU A 59 21.44 28.02 48.66
N PHE A 60 21.44 28.24 47.33
CA PHE A 60 20.27 28.13 46.48
C PHE A 60 20.15 26.79 45.75
N ILE A 61 21.17 25.93 45.86
CA ILE A 61 21.20 24.62 45.25
C ILE A 61 19.99 23.76 45.67
N PRO A 62 19.63 23.64 46.95
CA PRO A 62 18.48 22.82 47.35
C PRO A 62 17.17 23.32 46.75
N ILE A 63 17.00 24.62 46.54
CA ILE A 63 15.83 25.24 45.95
C ILE A 63 15.72 24.85 44.45
N ILE A 64 16.83 24.95 43.74
CA ILE A 64 16.89 24.52 42.30
C ILE A 64 16.57 23.04 42.17
N ASP A 65 17.14 22.22 43.02
CA ASP A 65 16.94 20.78 43.03
C ASP A 65 15.47 20.42 43.28
N GLU A 66 14.82 21.05 44.21
CA GLU A 66 13.41 20.87 44.49
C GLU A 66 12.54 21.24 43.26
N TRP A 67 12.83 22.37 42.61
CA TRP A 67 12.10 22.79 41.41
C TRP A 67 12.30 21.82 40.26
N LEU A 68 13.51 21.33 40.04
CA LEU A 68 13.80 20.36 38.98
C LEU A 68 13.16 19.02 39.27
N GLU A 69 13.06 18.57 40.53
CA GLU A 69 12.33 17.36 40.91
C GLU A 69 10.81 17.51 40.69
N ARG A 70 10.25 18.67 41.03
CA ARG A 70 8.83 18.95 40.73
C ARG A 70 8.55 18.97 39.24
N ASP A 71 9.47 19.48 38.41
CA ASP A 71 9.37 19.52 36.96
C ASP A 71 9.22 18.12 36.34
N ARG A 72 9.69 17.06 36.98
CA ARG A 72 9.51 15.68 36.49
C ARG A 72 8.04 15.27 36.44
N LYS A 73 7.20 15.82 37.29
CA LYS A 73 5.77 15.50 37.41
C LYS A 73 4.88 16.37 36.52
N VAL A 74 5.44 17.38 35.87
CA VAL A 74 4.69 18.35 35.06
C VAL A 74 4.97 18.15 33.57
N PRO A 75 3.98 18.42 32.68
CA PRO A 75 4.18 18.40 31.24
C PRO A 75 5.36 19.27 30.80
N ARG A 76 6.13 18.83 29.79
CA ARG A 76 7.35 19.51 29.34
C ARG A 76 7.17 20.99 29.07
N LYS A 77 6.04 21.44 28.52
CA LYS A 77 5.73 22.84 28.22
C LYS A 77 5.55 23.73 29.48
N GLN A 78 5.42 23.12 30.65
CA GLN A 78 5.24 23.83 31.93
C GLN A 78 6.44 23.66 32.86
N ARG A 79 7.55 23.09 32.40
CA ARG A 79 8.79 22.94 33.17
C ARG A 79 9.60 24.22 33.15
N HIS A 80 10.41 24.43 34.21
CA HIS A 80 11.30 25.57 34.27
C HIS A 80 12.33 25.54 33.14
N THR A 81 12.44 26.66 32.41
CA THR A 81 13.62 26.97 31.58
C THR A 81 14.76 27.45 32.49
N MET A 82 16.01 27.40 32.01
CA MET A 82 17.16 27.89 32.74
C MET A 82 17.00 29.38 33.13
N TRP A 83 16.45 30.16 32.20
CA TRP A 83 16.14 31.57 32.44
C TRP A 83 15.07 31.76 33.51
N ARG A 84 14.02 30.96 33.53
CA ARG A 84 12.97 31.03 34.53
C ARG A 84 13.48 30.66 35.93
N ILE A 85 14.38 29.64 36.04
CA ILE A 85 15.06 29.32 37.29
C ILE A 85 15.83 30.55 37.81
N PHE A 86 16.63 31.19 36.94
CA PHE A 86 17.40 32.36 37.29
C PHE A 86 16.50 33.53 37.76
N CYS A 87 15.45 33.88 37.02
CA CYS A 87 14.51 34.92 37.40
C CYS A 87 13.86 34.63 38.75
N ARG A 88 13.37 33.42 38.98
CA ARG A 88 12.76 33.03 40.25
C ARG A 88 13.72 33.10 41.43
N LEU A 89 14.97 32.65 41.25
CA LEU A 89 15.99 32.78 42.31
C LEU A 89 16.24 34.25 42.67
N ARG A 90 16.33 35.12 41.66
CA ARG A 90 16.53 36.56 41.88
C ARG A 90 15.32 37.18 42.53
N ASP A 91 14.11 36.94 42.00
CA ASP A 91 12.90 37.66 42.39
C ASP A 91 12.29 37.13 43.71
N GLU A 92 12.38 35.79 43.93
CA GLU A 92 11.76 35.14 45.11
C GLU A 92 12.75 34.89 46.25
N HIS A 93 14.06 34.78 45.96
CA HIS A 93 15.08 34.40 46.96
C HIS A 93 16.27 35.35 47.04
N GLY A 94 16.26 36.48 46.31
CA GLY A 94 17.28 37.51 46.38
C GLY A 94 18.67 37.12 45.86
N PHE A 95 18.74 36.17 44.90
CA PHE A 95 20.00 35.75 44.31
C PHE A 95 20.67 36.87 43.53
N THR A 96 21.91 37.18 43.84
CA THR A 96 22.71 38.27 43.23
C THR A 96 23.77 37.77 42.24
N GLY A 97 23.87 36.45 42.04
CA GLY A 97 24.86 35.86 41.17
C GLY A 97 24.48 35.93 39.68
N SER A 98 25.37 35.40 38.84
CA SER A 98 25.18 35.43 37.36
C SER A 98 24.26 34.33 36.86
N TYR A 99 23.56 34.62 35.74
CA TYR A 99 22.80 33.61 34.98
C TYR A 99 23.64 32.41 34.56
N SER A 100 24.90 32.64 34.19
CA SER A 100 25.82 31.58 33.75
C SER A 100 26.07 30.54 34.86
N SER A 101 26.13 30.94 36.14
CA SER A 101 26.30 30.01 37.27
C SER A 101 25.07 29.12 37.45
N VAL A 102 23.86 29.71 37.38
CA VAL A 102 22.59 28.98 37.47
C VAL A 102 22.44 28.03 36.28
N LYS A 103 22.70 28.50 35.05
CA LYS A 103 22.64 27.70 33.82
C LYS A 103 23.57 26.51 33.91
N ARG A 104 24.83 26.69 34.31
CA ARG A 104 25.84 25.63 34.44
C ARG A 104 25.39 24.55 35.44
N TYR A 105 24.96 24.97 36.65
CA TYR A 105 24.50 24.02 37.66
C TYR A 105 23.23 23.27 37.22
N ALA A 106 22.20 23.97 36.82
CA ALA A 106 20.91 23.35 36.42
C ALA A 106 21.05 22.44 35.23
N ARG A 107 21.96 22.75 34.27
CA ARG A 107 22.30 21.86 33.15
C ARG A 107 22.92 20.55 33.62
N LYS A 108 23.93 20.64 34.50
CA LYS A 108 24.61 19.48 35.09
C LYS A 108 23.62 18.61 35.87
N LYS A 109 22.76 19.24 36.70
CA LYS A 109 21.74 18.51 37.47
C LYS A 109 20.70 17.85 36.60
N LYS A 110 20.14 18.55 35.61
CA LYS A 110 19.20 17.94 34.62
C LYS A 110 19.85 16.77 33.88
N PHE A 111 21.13 16.85 33.53
CA PHE A 111 21.86 15.74 32.90
C PHE A 111 22.00 14.56 33.88
N ALA A 112 22.42 14.78 35.13
CA ALA A 112 22.54 13.72 36.13
C ALA A 112 21.19 13.03 36.39
N MET A 113 20.10 13.82 36.54
CA MET A 113 18.73 13.29 36.71
C MET A 113 18.23 12.47 35.53
N ARG A 114 18.71 12.74 34.30
CA ARG A 114 18.42 11.92 33.12
C ARG A 114 19.21 10.61 33.15
N THR A 115 20.49 10.68 33.50
CA THR A 115 21.40 9.51 33.53
C THR A 115 20.98 8.50 34.60
N GLU A 116 20.49 8.96 35.76
CA GLU A 116 19.95 8.07 36.81
C GLU A 116 18.75 7.22 36.35
N ASN A 117 17.98 7.69 35.36
CA ASN A 117 16.80 6.99 34.83
C ASN A 117 17.01 6.35 33.46
N SER A 118 18.21 6.45 32.88
CA SER A 118 18.50 6.00 31.51
C SER A 118 19.23 4.65 31.43
N GLY A 119 19.24 3.89 32.50
CA GLY A 119 19.76 2.53 32.49
C GLY A 119 18.84 1.61 31.66
N TYR A 120 19.17 1.40 30.39
CA TYR A 120 18.51 0.37 29.58
C TYR A 120 19.26 -0.96 29.71
N LEU A 121 18.50 -2.00 30.02
CA LEU A 121 19.03 -3.35 29.88
C LEU A 121 19.10 -3.70 28.40
N PRO A 122 20.24 -4.22 27.89
CA PRO A 122 20.32 -4.71 26.54
C PRO A 122 19.25 -5.78 26.30
N ILE A 123 18.37 -5.54 25.32
CA ILE A 123 17.34 -6.52 24.98
C ILE A 123 18.03 -7.65 24.20
N ALA A 124 17.89 -8.88 24.69
CA ALA A 124 18.31 -10.06 23.94
C ALA A 124 17.39 -10.25 22.72
N HIS A 125 18.00 -10.46 21.57
CA HIS A 125 17.29 -10.77 20.34
C HIS A 125 17.51 -12.25 19.97
N PRO A 126 16.55 -13.15 20.33
CA PRO A 126 16.63 -14.55 19.97
C PRO A 126 16.58 -14.74 18.44
N GLN A 127 17.21 -15.80 17.95
CA GLN A 127 17.12 -16.21 16.55
C GLN A 127 15.68 -16.57 16.17
N GLY A 128 15.29 -16.26 14.94
CA GLY A 128 13.95 -16.54 14.42
C GLY A 128 12.85 -15.61 14.93
N TRP A 129 13.22 -14.49 15.58
CA TRP A 129 12.30 -13.44 15.99
C TRP A 129 12.40 -12.23 15.07
N GLY A 130 11.26 -11.72 14.61
CA GLY A 130 11.21 -10.57 13.73
C GLY A 130 10.47 -9.39 14.34
N GLN A 131 10.66 -8.23 13.73
CA GLN A 131 9.93 -6.99 14.02
C GLN A 131 9.32 -6.48 12.72
N VAL A 132 8.05 -6.07 12.77
CA VAL A 132 7.26 -5.62 11.62
C VAL A 132 6.87 -4.17 11.78
N ASP A 133 7.09 -3.37 10.75
CA ASP A 133 6.68 -1.97 10.73
C ASP A 133 6.35 -1.49 9.31
N PHE A 134 5.45 -0.50 9.23
CA PHE A 134 5.20 0.26 8.01
C PHE A 134 5.90 1.62 8.06
N GLY A 135 6.38 2.03 6.90
CA GLY A 135 6.95 3.35 6.74
C GLY A 135 6.50 4.02 5.46
N GLU A 136 6.14 5.30 5.50
CA GLU A 136 5.80 6.08 4.31
C GLU A 136 7.03 6.30 3.43
N VAL A 137 6.87 6.14 2.12
CA VAL A 137 7.88 6.41 1.09
C VAL A 137 7.26 7.20 -0.06
N LEU A 138 8.04 8.05 -0.69
CA LEU A 138 7.62 8.78 -1.88
C LEU A 138 8.08 8.04 -3.14
N TYR A 139 7.26 8.11 -4.20
CA TYR A 139 7.61 7.59 -5.51
C TYR A 139 6.89 8.39 -6.62
N TYR A 140 7.42 8.33 -7.83
CA TYR A 140 6.74 8.84 -9.03
C TYR A 140 5.97 7.72 -9.71
N GLY A 141 4.68 7.95 -9.98
CA GLY A 141 3.83 7.01 -10.70
C GLY A 141 4.06 7.00 -12.21
N SER A 142 3.26 6.22 -12.93
CA SER A 142 3.23 6.25 -14.41
C SER A 142 2.69 7.58 -14.97
N ASP A 143 1.95 8.32 -14.16
CA ASP A 143 1.44 9.67 -14.43
C ASP A 143 2.46 10.79 -14.19
N GLU A 144 3.70 10.42 -13.82
CA GLU A 144 4.79 11.32 -13.45
C GLU A 144 4.49 12.23 -12.25
N GLN A 145 3.45 11.93 -11.49
CA GLN A 145 3.12 12.63 -10.25
C GLN A 145 3.77 11.94 -9.05
N GLU A 146 4.02 12.73 -8.00
CA GLU A 146 4.51 12.23 -6.72
C GLU A 146 3.37 11.59 -5.93
N HIS A 147 3.57 10.35 -5.53
CA HIS A 147 2.64 9.55 -4.72
C HIS A 147 3.29 9.10 -3.42
N THR A 148 2.46 8.83 -2.43
CA THR A 148 2.88 8.19 -1.18
C THR A 148 2.60 6.71 -1.24
N GLY A 149 3.63 5.89 -1.05
CA GLY A 149 3.54 4.46 -0.84
C GLY A 149 3.85 4.09 0.61
N TYR A 150 3.61 2.85 0.97
CA TYR A 150 3.83 2.32 2.32
C TYR A 150 4.77 1.12 2.26
N ALA A 151 5.97 1.30 2.78
CA ALA A 151 6.98 0.25 2.83
C ALA A 151 6.77 -0.63 4.06
N LEU A 152 6.33 -1.86 3.88
CA LEU A 152 6.30 -2.89 4.91
C LEU A 152 7.71 -3.46 5.06
N THR A 153 8.25 -3.43 6.26
CA THR A 153 9.56 -4.00 6.57
C THR A 153 9.42 -5.05 7.67
N ILE A 154 9.97 -6.24 7.42
CA ILE A 154 10.25 -7.23 8.47
C ILE A 154 11.75 -7.22 8.69
N SER A 155 12.18 -6.94 9.91
CA SER A 155 13.59 -6.96 10.31
C SER A 155 13.84 -8.06 11.33
N PHE A 156 15.02 -8.68 11.26
CA PHE A 156 15.49 -9.74 12.15
C PHE A 156 16.63 -9.19 13.01
N PRO A 157 16.36 -8.81 14.26
CA PRO A 157 17.34 -8.10 15.09
C PRO A 157 18.61 -8.91 15.42
N TYR A 158 18.53 -10.24 15.39
CA TYR A 158 19.70 -11.10 15.65
C TYR A 158 20.75 -10.99 14.55
N SER A 159 20.35 -11.18 13.29
CA SER A 159 21.22 -11.08 12.11
C SER A 159 21.35 -9.66 11.57
N ASN A 160 20.41 -8.78 11.90
CA ASN A 160 20.19 -7.47 11.26
C ASN A 160 19.80 -7.57 9.78
N LYS A 161 19.33 -8.76 9.33
CA LYS A 161 18.66 -8.92 8.02
C LYS A 161 17.33 -8.21 8.02
N GLY A 162 16.85 -7.80 6.87
CA GLY A 162 15.50 -7.23 6.74
C GLY A 162 15.03 -7.29 5.31
N TYR A 163 13.73 -7.46 5.15
CA TYR A 163 13.03 -7.48 3.87
C TYR A 163 12.01 -6.37 3.84
N THR A 164 11.99 -5.63 2.74
CA THR A 164 11.09 -4.50 2.54
C THR A 164 10.30 -4.68 1.26
N GLN A 165 9.00 -4.36 1.30
CA GLN A 165 8.11 -4.30 0.14
C GLN A 165 7.29 -3.03 0.19
N VAL A 166 6.85 -2.50 -0.95
CA VAL A 166 5.99 -1.31 -1.05
C VAL A 166 4.58 -1.70 -1.45
N PHE A 167 3.63 -1.06 -0.79
CA PHE A 167 2.20 -1.22 -1.01
C PHE A 167 1.52 0.14 -1.21
N PRO A 168 0.36 0.18 -1.87
CA PRO A 168 -0.41 1.42 -2.04
C PRO A 168 -1.07 1.91 -0.74
N SER A 169 -1.14 1.07 0.30
CA SER A 169 -1.75 1.39 1.59
C SER A 169 -1.13 0.57 2.72
N GLN A 170 -1.37 1.01 3.95
CA GLN A 170 -1.01 0.26 5.16
C GLN A 170 -2.24 -0.45 5.79
N ASN A 171 -3.20 -0.87 4.97
CA ASN A 171 -4.38 -1.60 5.44
C ASN A 171 -4.06 -3.08 5.74
N GLN A 172 -5.07 -3.82 6.24
CA GLN A 172 -4.89 -5.21 6.65
C GLN A 172 -4.52 -6.13 5.49
N GLU A 173 -5.13 -5.94 4.32
CA GLU A 173 -4.86 -6.76 3.15
C GLU A 173 -3.40 -6.58 2.68
N CYS A 174 -2.88 -5.34 2.68
CA CYS A 174 -1.48 -5.06 2.36
C CYS A 174 -0.51 -5.64 3.41
N LEU A 175 -0.86 -5.55 4.71
CA LEU A 175 -0.05 -6.13 5.79
C LEU A 175 0.08 -7.64 5.64
N LEU A 176 -1.06 -8.34 5.54
CA LEU A 176 -1.07 -9.80 5.51
C LEU A 176 -0.46 -10.36 4.22
N GLU A 177 -0.74 -9.71 3.07
CA GLU A 177 -0.13 -10.11 1.80
C GLU A 177 1.39 -9.90 1.81
N GLY A 178 1.85 -8.77 2.33
CA GLY A 178 3.29 -8.50 2.43
C GLY A 178 4.01 -9.46 3.36
N MET A 179 3.41 -9.78 4.51
CA MET A 179 3.96 -10.80 5.41
C MET A 179 4.01 -12.18 4.74
N LYS A 180 2.91 -12.60 4.09
CA LYS A 180 2.83 -13.86 3.34
C LYS A 180 3.98 -13.97 2.32
N ARG A 181 4.13 -12.98 1.47
CA ARG A 181 5.19 -12.95 0.43
C ARG A 181 6.59 -13.01 1.01
N ILE A 182 6.83 -12.30 2.12
CA ILE A 182 8.14 -12.37 2.78
C ILE A 182 8.37 -13.77 3.36
N PHE A 183 7.37 -14.42 3.97
CA PHE A 183 7.50 -15.79 4.50
C PHE A 183 7.81 -16.79 3.39
N GLU A 184 7.13 -16.67 2.25
CA GLU A 184 7.38 -17.49 1.06
C GLU A 184 8.79 -17.27 0.51
N HIS A 185 9.23 -16.01 0.40
CA HIS A 185 10.56 -15.67 -0.10
C HIS A 185 11.68 -16.21 0.79
N ILE A 186 11.54 -16.10 2.12
CA ILE A 186 12.57 -16.61 3.07
C ILE A 186 12.46 -18.11 3.32
N GLY A 187 11.44 -18.78 2.78
CA GLY A 187 11.22 -20.21 2.92
C GLY A 187 10.82 -20.66 4.33
N GLY A 188 10.28 -19.76 5.17
CA GLY A 188 9.88 -20.10 6.52
C GLY A 188 9.16 -18.98 7.25
N VAL A 189 8.67 -19.26 8.46
CA VAL A 189 7.90 -18.32 9.26
C VAL A 189 8.66 -17.98 10.54
N PRO A 190 8.89 -16.70 10.88
CA PRO A 190 9.46 -16.32 12.17
C PRO A 190 8.57 -16.80 13.32
N ALA A 191 9.16 -17.49 14.33
CA ALA A 191 8.39 -18.04 15.44
C ALA A 191 7.67 -16.96 16.26
N ARG A 192 8.22 -15.75 16.30
CA ARG A 192 7.65 -14.61 17.01
C ARG A 192 7.87 -13.32 16.21
N LEU A 193 6.82 -12.53 16.07
CA LEU A 193 6.85 -11.24 15.41
C LEU A 193 6.35 -10.14 16.35
N ARG A 194 7.11 -9.06 16.43
CA ARG A 194 6.75 -7.88 17.21
C ARG A 194 6.22 -6.79 16.30
N PHE A 195 5.05 -6.28 16.64
CA PHE A 195 4.34 -5.23 15.92
C PHE A 195 4.26 -3.95 16.75
N ASP A 196 4.13 -2.81 16.07
CA ASP A 196 3.58 -1.62 16.72
C ASP A 196 2.07 -1.79 16.97
N ASN A 197 1.45 -0.80 17.66
CA ASN A 197 0.01 -0.74 17.80
C ASN A 197 -0.67 -0.38 16.47
N MET A 198 -0.51 -1.24 15.48
CA MET A 198 -1.13 -1.08 14.15
C MET A 198 -2.62 -1.37 14.24
N THR A 199 -3.46 -0.41 13.83
CA THR A 199 -4.93 -0.60 13.75
C THR A 199 -5.34 -1.70 12.78
N THR A 200 -4.45 -2.07 11.87
CA THR A 200 -4.63 -3.17 10.91
C THR A 200 -4.55 -4.57 11.53
N ALA A 201 -3.79 -4.72 12.60
CA ALA A 201 -3.67 -5.97 13.35
C ALA A 201 -4.52 -5.98 14.63
N VAL A 202 -4.75 -4.81 15.22
CA VAL A 202 -5.37 -4.64 16.53
C VAL A 202 -6.72 -3.95 16.40
N ALA A 203 -7.81 -4.64 16.71
CA ALA A 203 -9.16 -4.07 16.73
C ALA A 203 -9.36 -3.14 17.94
N GLN A 204 -8.81 -3.52 19.11
CA GLN A 204 -8.90 -2.72 20.34
C GLN A 204 -7.69 -2.92 21.24
N VAL A 205 -7.18 -1.83 21.78
CA VAL A 205 -6.13 -1.82 22.83
C VAL A 205 -6.81 -1.84 24.18
N LEU A 206 -6.53 -2.85 24.99
CA LEU A 206 -6.98 -2.99 26.36
C LEU A 206 -5.92 -2.43 27.35
N LYS A 207 -6.05 -2.68 28.64
CA LYS A 207 -5.06 -2.26 29.64
C LYS A 207 -3.77 -3.11 29.53
N GLY A 208 -2.63 -2.45 29.58
CA GLY A 208 -1.32 -3.13 29.53
C GLY A 208 -0.99 -3.68 28.15
N THR A 209 -0.61 -4.96 28.10
CA THR A 209 -0.21 -5.68 26.87
C THR A 209 -1.36 -6.39 26.16
N GLU A 210 -2.56 -6.42 26.75
CA GLU A 210 -3.71 -7.11 26.18
C GLU A 210 -4.26 -6.36 24.95
N ARG A 211 -4.56 -7.11 23.89
CA ARG A 211 -5.09 -6.60 22.60
C ARG A 211 -6.20 -7.53 22.12
N ILE A 212 -7.23 -6.93 21.51
CA ILE A 212 -8.19 -7.68 20.68
C ILE A 212 -7.71 -7.57 19.26
N LEU A 213 -7.35 -8.69 18.66
CA LEU A 213 -6.89 -8.76 17.27
C LEU A 213 -8.08 -8.73 16.31
N THR A 214 -7.83 -8.27 15.08
CA THR A 214 -8.82 -8.42 14.02
C THR A 214 -8.97 -9.89 13.64
N ASP A 215 -10.15 -10.29 13.20
CA ASP A 215 -10.43 -11.68 12.78
C ASP A 215 -9.48 -12.16 11.68
N GLY A 216 -9.21 -11.32 10.69
CA GLY A 216 -8.30 -11.63 9.58
C GLY A 216 -6.87 -11.88 10.08
N PHE A 217 -6.37 -11.01 10.96
CA PHE A 217 -5.03 -11.17 11.55
C PHE A 217 -4.93 -12.41 12.44
N SER A 218 -5.98 -12.69 13.26
CA SER A 218 -6.00 -13.86 14.13
C SER A 218 -5.95 -15.17 13.34
N ARG A 219 -6.73 -15.26 12.24
CA ARG A 219 -6.71 -16.43 11.35
C ARG A 219 -5.36 -16.59 10.65
N PHE A 220 -4.75 -15.49 10.19
CA PHE A 220 -3.43 -15.47 9.58
C PHE A 220 -2.35 -15.96 10.57
N MET A 221 -2.36 -15.44 11.79
CA MET A 221 -1.45 -15.84 12.86
C MET A 221 -1.56 -17.34 13.17
N LEU A 222 -2.78 -17.87 13.28
CA LEU A 222 -3.01 -19.30 13.54
C LEU A 222 -2.55 -20.18 12.36
N HIS A 223 -2.79 -19.74 11.12
CA HIS A 223 -2.39 -20.48 9.92
C HIS A 223 -0.88 -20.62 9.81
N TYR A 224 -0.14 -19.52 10.02
CA TYR A 224 1.32 -19.50 9.97
C TYR A 224 1.99 -19.89 11.30
N ARG A 225 1.21 -20.07 12.38
CA ARG A 225 1.64 -20.57 13.69
C ARG A 225 2.67 -19.71 14.42
N PHE A 226 2.76 -18.42 14.11
CA PHE A 226 3.67 -17.50 14.80
C PHE A 226 2.98 -16.83 15.99
N GLN A 227 3.78 -16.34 16.95
CA GLN A 227 3.32 -15.53 18.06
C GLN A 227 3.45 -14.05 17.74
N ALA A 228 2.41 -13.26 18.02
CA ALA A 228 2.42 -11.81 17.82
C ALA A 228 2.58 -11.09 19.18
N ASP A 229 3.62 -10.28 19.30
CA ASP A 229 3.84 -9.35 20.40
C ASP A 229 3.54 -7.93 19.95
N PHE A 230 2.93 -7.13 20.82
CA PHE A 230 2.65 -5.72 20.52
C PHE A 230 3.39 -4.81 21.50
N CYS A 231 4.03 -3.77 20.97
CA CYS A 231 4.74 -2.79 21.79
C CYS A 231 3.77 -2.05 22.72
N ASN A 232 4.26 -1.67 23.89
CA ASN A 232 3.51 -0.80 24.78
C ASN A 232 3.40 0.62 24.18
N PRO A 233 2.26 1.32 24.37
CA PRO A 233 2.15 2.72 23.98
C PRO A 233 3.28 3.54 24.57
N ALA A 234 3.96 4.35 23.75
CA ALA A 234 5.08 5.24 24.12
C ALA A 234 6.39 4.54 24.54
N SER A 235 6.59 3.25 24.22
CA SER A 235 7.83 2.50 24.51
C SER A 235 8.72 2.38 23.28
N GLY A 236 9.24 3.49 22.76
CA GLY A 236 10.12 3.55 21.56
C GLY A 236 11.38 2.67 21.66
N ASN A 237 11.83 2.35 22.88
CA ASN A 237 13.02 1.51 23.11
C ASN A 237 12.85 0.04 22.68
N GLU A 238 11.59 -0.44 22.60
CA GLU A 238 11.29 -1.83 22.21
C GLU A 238 11.39 -2.05 20.70
N LYS A 239 11.43 -0.99 19.90
CA LYS A 239 11.37 -1.00 18.43
C LYS A 239 12.63 -0.58 17.69
N GLY A 240 13.67 -0.18 18.40
CA GLY A 240 14.83 0.49 17.83
C GLY A 240 15.43 -0.16 16.57
N ASN A 241 15.34 -1.49 16.42
CA ASN A 241 15.89 -2.18 15.26
C ASN A 241 15.06 -1.94 13.98
N VAL A 242 13.74 -2.19 14.01
CA VAL A 242 12.90 -2.04 12.81
C VAL A 242 12.76 -0.59 12.36
N GLU A 243 12.63 0.36 13.28
CA GLU A 243 12.59 1.80 12.94
C GLU A 243 13.89 2.25 12.27
N ASN A 244 15.04 1.77 12.78
CA ASN A 244 16.33 2.01 12.15
C ASN A 244 16.42 1.35 10.77
N LYS A 245 15.89 0.13 10.60
CA LYS A 245 15.90 -0.58 9.32
C LYS A 245 14.99 0.09 8.29
N VAL A 246 13.76 0.49 8.67
CA VAL A 246 12.87 1.30 7.82
C VAL A 246 13.56 2.60 7.38
N GLY A 247 14.18 3.31 8.32
CA GLY A 247 14.95 4.53 8.01
C GLY A 247 16.17 4.26 7.14
N TYR A 248 16.84 3.13 7.31
CA TYR A 248 17.98 2.71 6.49
C TYR A 248 17.52 2.39 5.05
N SER A 249 16.47 1.58 4.88
CA SER A 249 15.90 1.25 3.57
C SER A 249 15.47 2.51 2.82
N ARG A 250 14.79 3.45 3.49
CA ARG A 250 14.41 4.74 2.87
C ARG A 250 15.60 5.51 2.31
N ARG A 251 16.72 5.55 3.03
CA ARG A 251 17.91 6.30 2.60
C ARG A 251 18.72 5.62 1.51
N ASN A 252 18.64 4.31 1.39
CA ASN A 252 19.52 3.53 0.52
C ASN A 252 18.78 2.93 -0.68
N ALA A 253 17.52 2.52 -0.53
CA ALA A 253 16.73 1.94 -1.62
C ALA A 253 15.72 2.93 -2.25
N PHE A 254 15.39 4.05 -1.57
CA PHE A 254 14.43 5.05 -2.06
C PHE A 254 15.06 6.42 -2.33
N VAL A 255 16.38 6.46 -2.50
CA VAL A 255 17.11 7.70 -2.87
C VAL A 255 18.02 7.40 -4.05
N PRO A 256 17.82 8.11 -5.20
CA PRO A 256 16.79 9.11 -5.47
C PRO A 256 15.37 8.54 -5.40
N VAL A 257 14.34 9.42 -5.34
CA VAL A 257 12.93 8.99 -5.34
C VAL A 257 12.66 8.12 -6.57
N PRO A 258 12.24 6.85 -6.41
CA PRO A 258 12.10 5.92 -7.51
C PRO A 258 10.85 6.22 -8.37
N LYS A 259 10.88 5.79 -9.64
CA LYS A 259 9.70 5.69 -10.48
C LYS A 259 9.12 4.27 -10.35
N ILE A 260 7.87 4.16 -9.89
CA ILE A 260 7.18 2.89 -9.70
C ILE A 260 5.98 2.84 -10.65
N THR A 261 6.09 2.03 -11.69
CA THR A 261 5.00 1.74 -12.63
C THR A 261 4.23 0.49 -12.24
N SER A 262 4.92 -0.46 -11.63
CA SER A 262 4.38 -1.71 -11.08
C SER A 262 4.98 -1.97 -9.70
N PHE A 263 4.13 -2.14 -8.70
CA PHE A 263 4.60 -2.54 -7.36
C PHE A 263 5.21 -3.94 -7.34
N ALA A 264 4.73 -4.85 -8.21
CA ALA A 264 5.26 -6.21 -8.29
C ALA A 264 6.73 -6.17 -8.71
N ASP A 265 7.03 -5.55 -9.86
CA ASP A 265 8.39 -5.48 -10.42
C ASP A 265 9.33 -4.71 -9.48
N PHE A 266 8.85 -3.61 -8.90
CA PHE A 266 9.66 -2.83 -7.97
C PHE A 266 9.99 -3.61 -6.68
N ASN A 267 9.06 -4.41 -6.18
CA ASN A 267 9.27 -5.24 -5.00
C ASN A 267 10.28 -6.38 -5.25
N GLU A 268 10.35 -6.92 -6.47
CA GLU A 268 11.40 -7.88 -6.85
C GLU A 268 12.78 -7.24 -6.77
N HIS A 269 12.96 -6.04 -7.34
CA HIS A 269 14.22 -5.29 -7.22
C HIS A 269 14.56 -4.91 -5.76
N LEU A 270 13.54 -4.61 -4.93
CA LEU A 270 13.78 -4.37 -3.51
C LEU A 270 14.29 -5.61 -2.79
N TRP A 271 13.85 -6.80 -3.18
CA TRP A 271 14.36 -8.03 -2.59
C TRP A 271 15.78 -8.33 -3.03
N GLU A 272 16.11 -8.13 -4.30
CA GLU A 272 17.50 -8.21 -4.78
C GLU A 272 18.39 -7.28 -3.97
N TRP A 273 17.98 -6.03 -3.79
CA TRP A 273 18.70 -5.08 -2.93
C TRP A 273 18.83 -5.55 -1.48
N CYS A 274 17.78 -6.17 -0.90
CA CYS A 274 17.85 -6.72 0.47
C CYS A 274 18.85 -7.88 0.59
N GLU A 275 19.01 -8.70 -0.45
CA GLU A 275 20.00 -9.76 -0.50
C GLU A 275 21.42 -9.20 -0.64
N GLU A 276 21.61 -8.21 -1.50
CA GLU A 276 22.91 -7.52 -1.64
C GLU A 276 23.32 -6.81 -0.34
N ASP A 277 22.39 -6.10 0.33
CA ASP A 277 22.65 -5.44 1.62
C ASP A 277 23.12 -6.41 2.70
N ALA A 278 22.75 -7.68 2.62
CA ALA A 278 23.14 -8.70 3.58
C ALA A 278 24.63 -9.09 3.49
N GLN A 279 25.32 -8.72 2.43
CA GLN A 279 26.77 -8.97 2.31
C GLN A 279 27.61 -8.02 3.17
N ARG A 280 27.04 -6.90 3.62
CA ARG A 280 27.74 -5.97 4.52
C ARG A 280 27.96 -6.58 5.91
N PRO A 281 29.03 -6.16 6.63
CA PRO A 281 29.30 -6.66 7.98
C PRO A 281 28.22 -6.17 8.97
N HIS A 282 27.83 -7.06 9.88
CA HIS A 282 27.00 -6.72 11.03
C HIS A 282 27.70 -5.68 11.92
N TYR A 283 26.97 -4.65 12.35
CA TYR A 283 27.52 -3.47 13.02
C TYR A 283 28.25 -3.78 14.36
N ILE A 284 27.82 -4.84 15.10
CA ILE A 284 28.46 -5.29 16.35
C ILE A 284 29.40 -6.48 16.08
N ARG A 285 28.87 -7.56 15.46
CA ARG A 285 29.55 -8.85 15.34
C ARG A 285 30.66 -8.88 14.29
N LYS A 286 30.66 -7.89 13.36
CA LYS A 286 31.66 -7.71 12.29
C LYS A 286 31.80 -8.88 11.29
N VAL A 287 30.86 -9.82 11.31
CA VAL A 287 30.69 -10.87 10.28
C VAL A 287 29.61 -10.45 9.29
N PRO A 288 29.56 -10.98 8.06
CA PRO A 288 28.48 -10.70 7.11
C PRO A 288 27.10 -10.99 7.71
N ILE A 289 26.15 -10.12 7.43
CA ILE A 289 24.76 -10.31 7.87
C ILE A 289 24.21 -11.63 7.33
N GLN A 290 24.61 -12.02 6.12
CA GLN A 290 24.17 -13.25 5.47
C GLN A 290 24.57 -14.50 6.27
N GLU A 291 25.77 -14.56 6.84
CA GLU A 291 26.21 -15.69 7.68
C GLU A 291 25.33 -15.85 8.93
N LEU A 292 25.01 -14.73 9.59
CA LEU A 292 24.12 -14.71 10.76
C LEU A 292 22.67 -15.06 10.38
N TRP A 293 22.27 -14.69 9.17
CA TRP A 293 20.95 -15.02 8.66
C TRP A 293 20.79 -16.52 8.37
N GLU A 294 21.79 -17.17 7.82
CA GLU A 294 21.81 -18.62 7.60
C GLU A 294 21.69 -19.41 8.92
N GLU A 295 22.35 -18.94 9.99
CA GLU A 295 22.14 -19.49 11.33
C GLU A 295 20.69 -19.31 11.80
N GLU A 296 20.11 -18.13 11.55
CA GLU A 296 18.77 -17.75 11.99
C GLU A 296 17.68 -18.50 11.23
N CYS A 297 17.86 -18.79 9.94
CA CYS A 297 16.95 -19.57 9.11
C CYS A 297 16.64 -20.95 9.72
N SER A 298 17.61 -21.57 10.41
CA SER A 298 17.41 -22.86 11.09
C SER A 298 16.35 -22.82 12.21
N LYS A 299 15.94 -21.64 12.66
CA LYS A 299 14.96 -21.40 13.74
C LYS A 299 13.61 -20.95 13.23
N LEU A 300 13.46 -20.77 11.91
CA LEU A 300 12.16 -20.49 11.31
C LEU A 300 11.25 -21.70 11.38
N LEU A 301 9.96 -21.46 11.50
CA LEU A 301 8.94 -22.50 11.37
C LEU A 301 8.77 -22.87 9.90
N GLU A 302 8.39 -24.11 9.63
CA GLU A 302 8.06 -24.56 8.28
C GLU A 302 6.83 -23.84 7.73
N LEU A 303 6.84 -23.53 6.43
CA LEU A 303 5.69 -22.98 5.74
C LEU A 303 4.51 -23.97 5.78
N PRO A 304 3.26 -23.48 5.91
CA PRO A 304 2.08 -24.31 5.73
C PRO A 304 2.03 -24.94 4.34
N ALA A 305 1.43 -26.13 4.23
CA ALA A 305 1.25 -26.83 2.95
C ALA A 305 0.30 -26.10 1.98
N TYR A 306 -0.53 -25.20 2.47
CA TYR A 306 -1.49 -24.41 1.68
C TYR A 306 -1.32 -22.93 1.97
N ASP A 307 -1.49 -22.11 0.96
CA ASP A 307 -1.43 -20.66 1.09
C ASP A 307 -2.63 -20.11 1.84
N PHE A 308 -2.40 -19.07 2.64
CA PHE A 308 -3.48 -18.31 3.24
C PHE A 308 -4.07 -17.34 2.21
N PRO A 309 -5.38 -17.42 1.91
CA PRO A 309 -6.01 -16.48 0.99
C PRO A 309 -6.23 -15.13 1.68
N VAL A 310 -5.47 -14.12 1.25
CA VAL A 310 -5.52 -12.78 1.84
C VAL A 310 -6.59 -11.94 1.16
N PHE A 311 -7.78 -11.90 1.71
CA PHE A 311 -8.85 -10.99 1.29
C PHE A 311 -9.80 -10.66 2.42
N ARG A 312 -10.48 -9.52 2.30
CA ARG A 312 -11.63 -9.13 3.13
C ARG A 312 -12.91 -9.49 2.37
N TYR A 313 -13.83 -10.14 3.07
CA TYR A 313 -15.13 -10.51 2.51
C TYR A 313 -16.21 -9.55 2.96
N THR A 314 -17.06 -9.09 2.04
CA THR A 314 -18.20 -8.23 2.36
C THR A 314 -19.39 -8.51 1.44
N THR A 315 -20.59 -8.24 1.94
CA THR A 315 -21.83 -8.30 1.14
C THR A 315 -22.35 -6.90 0.92
N LEU A 316 -22.64 -6.56 -0.33
CA LEU A 316 -23.00 -5.23 -0.78
C LEU A 316 -24.30 -5.29 -1.57
N THR A 317 -25.04 -4.19 -1.63
CA THR A 317 -26.24 -4.07 -2.48
C THR A 317 -25.90 -3.24 -3.73
N VAL A 318 -26.29 -3.72 -4.90
CA VAL A 318 -26.10 -3.02 -6.16
C VAL A 318 -27.16 -1.94 -6.32
N GLY A 319 -26.74 -0.71 -6.55
CA GLY A 319 -27.63 0.43 -6.80
C GLY A 319 -28.35 0.36 -8.16
N LYS A 320 -29.36 1.20 -8.37
CA LYS A 320 -30.17 1.24 -9.60
C LYS A 320 -29.38 1.45 -10.89
N SER A 321 -28.22 2.08 -10.80
CA SER A 321 -27.31 2.32 -11.93
C SER A 321 -26.27 1.21 -12.13
N GLY A 322 -26.35 0.10 -11.41
CA GLY A 322 -25.41 -1.00 -11.49
C GLY A 322 -24.13 -0.84 -10.65
N PHE A 323 -24.04 0.19 -9.82
CA PHE A 323 -22.85 0.44 -8.99
C PHE A 323 -23.02 -0.07 -7.56
N THR A 324 -21.92 -0.51 -6.99
CA THR A 324 -21.76 -0.77 -5.56
C THR A 324 -20.56 0.01 -5.01
N THR A 325 -20.43 0.16 -3.68
CA THR A 325 -19.40 1.00 -3.07
C THR A 325 -18.51 0.19 -2.14
N ILE A 326 -17.20 0.32 -2.32
CA ILE A 326 -16.15 -0.23 -1.45
C ILE A 326 -15.16 0.89 -1.14
N ASP A 327 -14.86 1.10 0.13
CA ASP A 327 -13.86 2.06 0.62
C ASP A 327 -14.02 3.45 -0.05
N THR A 328 -15.25 3.99 -0.11
CA THR A 328 -15.66 5.24 -0.78
C THR A 328 -15.70 5.21 -2.32
N ASN A 329 -15.09 4.24 -2.98
CA ASN A 329 -15.05 4.10 -4.44
C ASN A 329 -16.21 3.28 -4.96
N ARG A 330 -16.72 3.64 -6.13
CA ARG A 330 -17.88 3.02 -6.76
C ARG A 330 -17.44 2.10 -7.89
N TYR A 331 -17.83 0.84 -7.80
CA TYR A 331 -17.53 -0.19 -8.80
C TYR A 331 -18.78 -0.50 -9.61
N GLY A 332 -18.67 -0.36 -10.94
CA GLY A 332 -19.76 -0.58 -11.87
C GLY A 332 -19.84 -2.04 -12.28
N LEU A 333 -20.86 -2.73 -11.80
CA LEU A 333 -21.23 -4.07 -12.23
C LEU A 333 -22.22 -3.99 -13.39
N SER A 334 -23.30 -4.74 -13.36
CA SER A 334 -24.34 -4.63 -14.37
C SER A 334 -25.62 -4.00 -13.78
N PRO A 335 -26.31 -3.10 -14.49
CA PRO A 335 -27.64 -2.62 -14.07
C PRO A 335 -28.69 -3.74 -13.98
N THR A 336 -28.43 -4.91 -14.57
CA THR A 336 -29.30 -6.09 -14.42
C THR A 336 -29.31 -6.65 -13.00
N LEU A 337 -28.28 -6.33 -12.21
CA LEU A 337 -28.15 -6.71 -10.79
C LEU A 337 -28.73 -5.65 -9.83
N ALA A 338 -29.41 -4.63 -10.33
CA ALA A 338 -29.93 -3.55 -9.50
C ALA A 338 -30.89 -4.06 -8.41
N GLY A 339 -30.58 -3.76 -7.16
CA GLY A 339 -31.32 -4.22 -5.98
C GLY A 339 -30.82 -5.55 -5.40
N GLU A 340 -30.02 -6.30 -6.13
CA GLU A 340 -29.49 -7.58 -5.71
C GLU A 340 -28.30 -7.41 -4.72
N LYS A 341 -28.07 -8.45 -3.92
CA LYS A 341 -26.92 -8.53 -3.03
C LYS A 341 -25.78 -9.26 -3.74
N VAL A 342 -24.65 -8.61 -3.81
CA VAL A 342 -23.41 -9.19 -4.34
C VAL A 342 -22.39 -9.38 -3.22
N GLN A 343 -21.60 -10.42 -3.33
CA GLN A 343 -20.49 -10.73 -2.44
C GLN A 343 -19.21 -10.20 -3.05
N ALA A 344 -18.38 -9.53 -2.27
CA ALA A 344 -17.10 -9.02 -2.73
C ALA A 344 -15.94 -9.63 -1.94
N LYS A 345 -14.92 -10.12 -2.64
CA LYS A 345 -13.60 -10.43 -2.10
C LYS A 345 -12.67 -9.28 -2.43
N ILE A 346 -12.14 -8.62 -1.41
CA ILE A 346 -11.31 -7.43 -1.54
C ILE A 346 -9.88 -7.82 -1.21
N PHE A 347 -9.06 -7.91 -2.25
CA PHE A 347 -7.62 -8.15 -2.16
C PHE A 347 -6.85 -6.83 -2.02
N PHE A 348 -5.53 -6.89 -1.91
CA PHE A 348 -4.71 -5.68 -1.84
C PHE A 348 -4.61 -4.94 -3.20
N ASP A 349 -4.71 -5.65 -4.33
CA ASP A 349 -4.52 -5.14 -5.70
C ASP A 349 -5.78 -5.14 -6.55
N HIS A 350 -6.77 -5.97 -6.24
CA HIS A 350 -8.01 -6.10 -7.00
C HIS A 350 -9.22 -6.41 -6.11
N VAL A 351 -10.41 -6.36 -6.72
CA VAL A 351 -11.68 -6.72 -6.10
C VAL A 351 -12.44 -7.64 -7.03
N GLU A 352 -12.93 -8.75 -6.50
CA GLU A 352 -13.79 -9.71 -7.19
C GLU A 352 -15.21 -9.63 -6.66
N PHE A 353 -16.19 -9.66 -7.56
CA PHE A 353 -17.61 -9.65 -7.21
C PHE A 353 -18.30 -10.91 -7.65
N PHE A 354 -19.17 -11.44 -6.80
CA PHE A 354 -19.93 -12.67 -7.04
C PHE A 354 -21.43 -12.43 -6.75
N HIS A 355 -22.28 -12.98 -7.59
CA HIS A 355 -23.71 -13.07 -7.37
C HIS A 355 -24.09 -14.56 -7.45
N ASP A 356 -24.70 -15.10 -6.40
CA ASP A 356 -25.01 -16.54 -6.28
C ASP A 356 -23.82 -17.46 -6.64
N HIS A 357 -22.64 -17.13 -6.14
CA HIS A 357 -21.37 -17.82 -6.39
C HIS A 357 -20.83 -17.70 -7.84
N ILE A 358 -21.52 -17.00 -8.73
CA ILE A 358 -21.08 -16.74 -10.10
C ILE A 358 -20.28 -15.44 -10.11
N PRO A 359 -19.06 -15.40 -10.71
CA PRO A 359 -18.31 -14.17 -10.85
C PRO A 359 -19.05 -13.19 -11.78
N VAL A 360 -19.25 -11.97 -11.32
CA VAL A 360 -19.96 -10.91 -12.05
C VAL A 360 -19.11 -9.69 -12.37
N GLY A 361 -17.90 -9.64 -11.86
CA GLY A 361 -16.93 -8.58 -12.19
C GLY A 361 -15.65 -8.72 -11.38
N GLN A 362 -14.54 -8.26 -12.00
CA GLN A 362 -13.26 -8.11 -11.35
C GLN A 362 -12.65 -6.77 -11.77
N PHE A 363 -12.14 -6.01 -10.81
CA PHE A 363 -11.60 -4.67 -11.05
C PHE A 363 -10.31 -4.49 -10.26
N LYS A 364 -9.39 -3.69 -10.81
CA LYS A 364 -8.23 -3.22 -10.04
C LYS A 364 -8.74 -2.42 -8.84
N ARG A 365 -8.18 -2.67 -7.65
CA ARG A 365 -8.54 -1.91 -6.45
C ARG A 365 -8.05 -0.47 -6.58
N ASN A 366 -8.93 0.48 -6.31
CA ASN A 366 -8.60 1.88 -6.26
C ASN A 366 -8.40 2.32 -4.81
N TYR A 367 -7.31 3.01 -4.55
CA TYR A 367 -6.95 3.56 -3.23
C TYR A 367 -7.20 5.07 -3.13
N GLY A 368 -7.75 5.69 -4.17
CA GLY A 368 -8.29 7.05 -4.16
C GLY A 368 -9.61 7.14 -3.40
N SER A 369 -10.28 8.27 -3.51
CA SER A 369 -11.57 8.52 -2.85
C SER A 369 -12.60 9.04 -3.83
N ASN A 370 -13.81 8.50 -3.76
CA ASN A 370 -14.97 8.89 -4.57
C ASN A 370 -14.79 8.71 -6.09
N GLU A 371 -13.92 7.77 -6.48
CA GLU A 371 -13.70 7.40 -7.87
C GLU A 371 -14.76 6.41 -8.35
N GLU A 372 -15.08 6.47 -9.66
CA GLU A 372 -15.95 5.51 -10.32
C GLU A 372 -15.11 4.60 -11.23
N ILE A 373 -15.08 3.31 -10.90
CA ILE A 373 -14.36 2.27 -11.63
C ILE A 373 -15.39 1.39 -12.33
N TYR A 374 -15.40 1.38 -13.64
CA TYR A 374 -16.34 0.59 -14.43
C TYR A 374 -15.77 0.25 -15.79
N ASP A 375 -16.32 -0.81 -16.39
CA ASP A 375 -16.03 -1.24 -17.75
C ASP A 375 -17.32 -1.16 -18.59
N TRP A 376 -17.26 -0.57 -19.76
CA TRP A 376 -18.39 -0.45 -20.68
C TRP A 376 -19.01 -1.79 -21.03
N THR A 377 -18.22 -2.88 -21.06
CA THR A 377 -18.68 -4.24 -21.37
C THR A 377 -19.81 -4.72 -20.45
N GLN A 378 -19.79 -4.32 -19.19
CA GLN A 378 -20.81 -4.66 -18.19
C GLN A 378 -22.19 -4.04 -18.48
N TYR A 379 -22.21 -3.00 -19.31
CA TYR A 379 -23.42 -2.24 -19.61
C TYR A 379 -24.05 -2.56 -20.98
N VAL A 380 -23.35 -3.31 -21.85
CA VAL A 380 -23.78 -3.64 -23.21
C VAL A 380 -25.15 -4.33 -23.23
N THR A 381 -25.39 -5.27 -22.33
CA THR A 381 -26.68 -5.96 -22.19
C THR A 381 -27.83 -4.97 -21.95
N THR A 382 -27.62 -3.97 -21.12
CA THR A 382 -28.61 -2.93 -20.83
C THR A 382 -28.79 -1.99 -22.02
N LEU A 383 -27.72 -1.67 -22.74
CA LEU A 383 -27.73 -0.83 -23.94
C LEU A 383 -28.50 -1.51 -25.09
N CYS A 384 -28.41 -2.83 -25.23
CA CYS A 384 -29.22 -3.58 -26.20
C CYS A 384 -30.74 -3.38 -26.00
N ARG A 385 -31.17 -3.18 -24.74
CA ARG A 385 -32.59 -2.89 -24.41
C ARG A 385 -32.98 -1.44 -24.66
N LYS A 386 -32.02 -0.49 -24.61
CA LYS A 386 -32.24 0.95 -24.76
C LYS A 386 -31.21 1.58 -25.73
N PRO A 387 -31.23 1.20 -27.04
CA PRO A 387 -30.22 1.63 -28.00
C PRO A 387 -30.08 3.14 -28.19
N GLY A 388 -31.18 3.89 -28.01
CA GLY A 388 -31.19 5.35 -28.15
C GLY A 388 -30.50 6.10 -26.99
N ALA A 389 -30.22 5.43 -25.86
CA ALA A 389 -29.61 6.07 -24.72
C ALA A 389 -28.06 6.09 -24.79
N ILE A 390 -27.45 5.37 -25.74
CA ILE A 390 -26.00 5.09 -25.73
C ILE A 390 -25.15 6.36 -25.72
N GLU A 391 -25.43 7.32 -26.58
CA GLU A 391 -24.65 8.58 -26.72
C GLU A 391 -24.72 9.47 -25.46
N HIS A 392 -25.74 9.27 -24.63
CA HIS A 392 -25.96 10.01 -23.39
C HIS A 392 -25.39 9.28 -22.16
N THR A 393 -24.76 8.12 -22.35
CA THR A 393 -24.19 7.35 -21.25
C THR A 393 -22.71 7.64 -21.07
N ARG A 394 -22.22 7.62 -19.82
CA ARG A 394 -20.80 7.77 -19.51
C ARG A 394 -19.95 6.66 -20.12
N PHE A 395 -20.54 5.49 -20.35
CA PHE A 395 -19.86 4.29 -20.86
C PHE A 395 -19.50 4.43 -22.33
N PHE A 396 -20.17 5.30 -23.07
CA PHE A 396 -19.92 5.50 -24.49
C PHE A 396 -18.48 5.94 -24.77
N HIS A 397 -17.96 6.87 -23.96
CA HIS A 397 -16.59 7.37 -24.12
C HIS A 397 -15.49 6.38 -23.71
N GLN A 398 -15.83 5.25 -23.09
CA GLN A 398 -14.89 4.16 -22.80
C GLN A 398 -14.87 3.09 -23.88
N MET A 399 -15.83 3.10 -24.79
CA MET A 399 -15.84 2.17 -25.93
C MET A 399 -14.68 2.52 -26.88
N PRO A 400 -14.18 1.55 -27.65
CA PRO A 400 -13.18 1.82 -28.69
C PRO A 400 -13.66 2.90 -29.67
N ASP A 401 -12.76 3.77 -30.12
CA ASP A 401 -13.09 4.96 -30.94
C ASP A 401 -13.82 4.61 -32.24
N GLY A 402 -13.43 3.52 -32.89
CA GLY A 402 -14.13 3.00 -34.08
C GLY A 402 -15.60 2.69 -33.78
N TRP A 403 -15.89 2.06 -32.66
CA TRP A 403 -17.27 1.73 -32.23
C TRP A 403 -18.04 2.98 -31.80
N GLN A 404 -17.42 3.95 -31.15
CA GLN A 404 -18.08 5.23 -30.85
C GLN A 404 -18.54 5.92 -32.15
N THR A 405 -17.67 5.99 -33.16
CA THR A 405 -17.97 6.58 -34.45
C THR A 405 -19.09 5.81 -35.17
N TYR A 406 -18.98 4.50 -35.24
CA TYR A 406 -19.97 3.63 -35.90
C TYR A 406 -21.36 3.73 -35.25
N LEU A 407 -21.43 3.66 -33.93
CA LEU A 407 -22.69 3.74 -33.18
C LEU A 407 -23.32 5.12 -33.22
N SER A 408 -22.54 6.20 -33.33
CA SER A 408 -23.07 7.56 -33.51
C SER A 408 -23.69 7.75 -34.88
N GLN A 409 -23.13 7.14 -35.90
CA GLN A 409 -23.64 7.22 -37.29
C GLN A 409 -24.84 6.28 -37.52
N SER A 410 -24.91 5.15 -36.81
CA SER A 410 -25.97 4.14 -36.93
C SER A 410 -27.24 4.59 -36.25
N GLN A 411 -28.42 4.24 -36.80
CA GLN A 411 -29.71 4.57 -36.24
C GLN A 411 -30.69 3.38 -36.22
N GLY A 412 -31.66 3.45 -35.34
CA GLY A 412 -32.80 2.52 -35.31
C GLY A 412 -32.39 1.03 -35.24
N LYS A 413 -32.73 0.28 -36.27
CA LYS A 413 -32.45 -1.19 -36.33
C LYS A 413 -30.99 -1.51 -36.43
N GLU A 414 -30.22 -0.72 -37.19
CA GLU A 414 -28.80 -0.91 -37.38
C GLU A 414 -28.04 -0.76 -36.07
N ARG A 415 -28.28 0.30 -35.33
CA ARG A 415 -27.67 0.51 -33.98
C ARG A 415 -28.03 -0.63 -33.03
N LYS A 416 -29.27 -1.12 -33.08
CA LYS A 416 -29.66 -2.27 -32.27
C LYS A 416 -28.90 -3.53 -32.65
N SER A 417 -28.74 -3.83 -33.95
CA SER A 417 -27.99 -4.99 -34.44
C SER A 417 -26.50 -4.89 -34.08
N ALA A 418 -25.91 -3.69 -34.18
CA ALA A 418 -24.54 -3.42 -33.76
C ALA A 418 -24.33 -3.68 -32.26
N LEU A 419 -25.22 -3.21 -31.40
CA LEU A 419 -25.16 -3.47 -29.95
C LEU A 419 -25.36 -4.96 -29.61
N GLN A 420 -26.20 -5.66 -30.34
CA GLN A 420 -26.37 -7.11 -30.18
C GLN A 420 -25.11 -7.86 -30.56
N LEU A 421 -24.41 -7.42 -31.61
CA LEU A 421 -23.12 -7.98 -31.98
C LEU A 421 -22.05 -7.69 -30.92
N LEU A 422 -21.97 -6.47 -30.41
CA LEU A 422 -21.08 -6.16 -29.28
C LEU A 422 -21.38 -7.04 -28.07
N HIS A 423 -22.64 -7.25 -27.76
CA HIS A 423 -23.03 -8.14 -26.67
C HIS A 423 -22.57 -9.58 -26.91
N GLU A 424 -22.68 -10.07 -28.14
CA GLU A 424 -22.18 -11.40 -28.52
C GLU A 424 -20.66 -11.50 -28.32
N ILE A 425 -19.89 -10.53 -28.85
CA ILE A 425 -18.43 -10.48 -28.74
C ILE A 425 -17.99 -10.44 -27.26
N VAL A 426 -18.64 -9.60 -26.46
CA VAL A 426 -18.35 -9.47 -25.02
C VAL A 426 -18.72 -10.75 -24.27
N SER A 427 -19.87 -11.37 -24.57
CA SER A 427 -20.31 -12.62 -23.93
C SER A 427 -19.39 -13.80 -24.25
N ASP A 428 -18.70 -13.75 -25.39
CA ASP A 428 -17.69 -14.72 -25.78
C ASP A 428 -16.31 -14.51 -25.07
N GLY A 429 -16.19 -13.45 -24.28
CA GLY A 429 -14.95 -13.07 -23.61
C GLY A 429 -13.91 -12.41 -24.53
N ASN A 430 -14.29 -11.97 -25.72
CA ASN A 430 -13.40 -11.48 -26.77
C ASN A 430 -13.55 -9.96 -27.00
N ALA A 431 -13.89 -9.17 -25.97
CA ALA A 431 -14.11 -7.73 -26.08
C ALA A 431 -12.96 -6.97 -26.77
N GLN A 432 -11.72 -7.44 -26.62
CA GLN A 432 -10.53 -6.88 -27.26
C GLN A 432 -10.55 -7.01 -28.81
N LEU A 433 -11.28 -7.97 -29.35
CA LEU A 433 -11.37 -8.19 -30.81
C LEU A 433 -12.45 -7.35 -31.51
N CYS A 434 -13.26 -6.58 -30.74
CA CYS A 434 -14.37 -5.84 -31.31
C CYS A 434 -13.89 -4.74 -32.28
N GLU A 435 -12.76 -4.06 -31.98
CA GLU A 435 -12.22 -3.01 -32.82
C GLU A 435 -11.58 -3.58 -34.09
N ASP A 436 -10.81 -4.67 -33.97
CA ASP A 436 -10.21 -5.36 -35.13
C ASP A 436 -11.26 -5.87 -36.09
N ALA A 437 -12.38 -6.41 -35.56
CA ALA A 437 -13.48 -6.90 -36.38
C ALA A 437 -14.18 -5.77 -37.17
N LEU A 438 -14.36 -4.60 -36.54
CA LEU A 438 -14.92 -3.41 -37.20
C LEU A 438 -13.93 -2.85 -38.24
N ALA A 439 -12.63 -2.73 -37.89
CA ALA A 439 -11.60 -2.25 -38.81
C ALA A 439 -11.50 -3.12 -40.05
N LEU A 440 -11.47 -4.46 -39.93
CA LEU A 440 -11.46 -5.39 -41.03
C LEU A 440 -12.71 -5.26 -41.92
N ALA A 441 -13.88 -5.05 -41.31
CA ALA A 441 -15.11 -4.85 -42.09
C ALA A 441 -15.09 -3.52 -42.86
N CYS A 442 -14.53 -2.45 -42.28
CA CYS A 442 -14.33 -1.15 -42.94
C CYS A 442 -13.37 -1.29 -44.13
N GLU A 443 -12.25 -2.00 -43.97
CA GLU A 443 -11.28 -2.26 -45.05
C GLU A 443 -11.94 -3.00 -46.21
N ASN A 444 -12.87 -3.94 -45.95
CA ASN A 444 -13.63 -4.66 -46.95
C ASN A 444 -14.80 -3.83 -47.53
N GLY A 445 -14.98 -2.58 -47.16
CA GLY A 445 -16.00 -1.65 -47.63
C GLY A 445 -17.43 -2.02 -47.25
N ARG A 446 -17.60 -2.80 -46.17
CA ARG A 446 -18.91 -3.22 -45.65
C ARG A 446 -18.96 -3.11 -44.13
N THR A 447 -19.81 -2.21 -43.66
CA THR A 447 -19.90 -1.86 -42.21
C THR A 447 -21.24 -2.25 -41.60
N ASP A 448 -22.05 -3.10 -42.28
CA ASP A 448 -23.25 -3.65 -41.65
C ASP A 448 -22.90 -4.66 -40.54
N ALA A 449 -23.78 -4.82 -39.55
CA ALA A 449 -23.54 -5.67 -38.38
C ALA A 449 -23.24 -7.13 -38.73
N ASP A 450 -23.80 -7.66 -39.81
CA ASP A 450 -23.57 -9.05 -40.22
C ASP A 450 -22.18 -9.21 -40.84
N SER A 451 -21.73 -8.24 -41.65
CA SER A 451 -20.36 -8.21 -42.18
C SER A 451 -19.32 -8.10 -41.06
N ILE A 452 -19.54 -7.24 -40.06
CA ILE A 452 -18.65 -7.11 -38.89
C ILE A 452 -18.65 -8.44 -38.10
N ARG A 453 -19.79 -9.13 -37.96
CA ARG A 453 -19.89 -10.43 -37.30
C ARG A 453 -19.04 -11.50 -38.04
N GLN A 454 -19.08 -11.51 -39.36
CA GLN A 454 -18.25 -12.42 -40.15
C GLN A 454 -16.74 -12.14 -39.93
N CYS A 455 -16.35 -10.88 -39.97
CA CYS A 455 -14.96 -10.47 -39.64
C CYS A 455 -14.57 -10.93 -38.25
N TYR A 456 -15.44 -10.75 -37.24
CA TYR A 456 -15.22 -11.23 -35.90
C TYR A 456 -14.98 -12.75 -35.84
N TYR A 457 -15.83 -13.57 -36.53
CA TYR A 457 -15.63 -15.03 -36.57
C TYR A 457 -14.33 -15.42 -37.24
N LEU A 458 -13.92 -14.73 -38.30
CA LEU A 458 -12.63 -14.96 -38.96
C LEU A 458 -11.45 -14.73 -38.02
N ILE A 459 -11.46 -13.59 -37.29
CA ILE A 459 -10.40 -13.23 -36.34
C ILE A 459 -10.40 -14.16 -35.13
N ALA A 460 -11.58 -14.49 -34.60
CA ALA A 460 -11.73 -15.38 -33.46
C ALA A 460 -11.53 -16.87 -33.81
N LYS A 461 -11.26 -17.20 -35.09
CA LYS A 461 -11.14 -18.61 -35.60
C LYS A 461 -12.34 -19.49 -35.25
N LYS A 462 -13.55 -18.90 -35.24
CA LYS A 462 -14.78 -19.64 -34.99
C LYS A 462 -15.29 -20.26 -36.30
N GLU A 463 -15.85 -21.47 -36.21
CA GLU A 463 -16.51 -22.08 -37.33
C GLU A 463 -17.71 -21.23 -37.79
N HIS A 464 -17.85 -21.06 -39.12
CA HIS A 464 -18.97 -20.35 -39.71
C HIS A 464 -20.28 -21.04 -39.33
N ARG A 465 -21.13 -20.43 -38.54
CA ARG A 465 -22.54 -20.80 -38.46
C ARG A 465 -23.24 -20.18 -39.65
N PRO A 466 -23.74 -20.98 -40.64
CA PRO A 466 -24.45 -20.40 -41.75
C PRO A 466 -25.70 -19.67 -41.25
N VAL A 467 -25.78 -18.37 -41.56
CA VAL A 467 -27.01 -17.62 -41.30
C VAL A 467 -28.12 -18.27 -42.14
N PRO A 468 -29.23 -18.71 -41.54
CA PRO A 468 -30.33 -19.28 -42.33
C PRO A 468 -30.84 -18.21 -43.29
N LEU A 469 -30.56 -18.38 -44.58
CA LEU A 469 -31.09 -17.55 -45.65
C LEU A 469 -32.63 -17.65 -45.61
N LYS A 470 -33.32 -16.62 -45.25
CA LYS A 470 -34.77 -16.51 -45.52
C LYS A 470 -34.95 -16.36 -47.02
N LEU A 471 -35.03 -17.48 -47.72
CA LEU A 471 -35.40 -17.46 -49.10
C LEU A 471 -36.82 -16.85 -49.22
N PRO A 472 -37.05 -15.95 -50.18
CA PRO A 472 -38.41 -15.44 -50.42
C PRO A 472 -39.30 -16.61 -50.80
N THR A 473 -40.51 -16.64 -50.25
CA THR A 473 -41.51 -17.69 -50.39
C THR A 473 -41.78 -18.18 -51.87
N PRO A 474 -41.60 -17.33 -52.92
CA PRO A 474 -41.71 -17.79 -54.31
C PRO A 474 -40.63 -18.76 -54.78
N ALA A 475 -39.45 -18.78 -54.17
CA ALA A 475 -38.36 -19.66 -54.55
C ALA A 475 -38.59 -21.12 -54.11
N LEU A 476 -39.47 -21.36 -53.13
CA LEU A 476 -39.83 -22.71 -52.66
C LEU A 476 -40.73 -23.50 -53.60
N ASN A 477 -41.34 -22.87 -54.60
CA ASN A 477 -42.24 -23.52 -55.60
C ASN A 477 -41.55 -23.70 -56.94
N TYR A 478 -40.23 -23.50 -57.07
CA TYR A 478 -39.51 -23.79 -58.30
C TYR A 478 -39.23 -25.27 -58.36
N ASN A 479 -40.07 -25.97 -59.18
CA ASN A 479 -39.79 -27.32 -59.55
C ASN A 479 -38.96 -27.27 -60.88
N PRO A 480 -37.63 -27.51 -60.82
CA PRO A 480 -36.83 -27.49 -62.03
C PRO A 480 -37.31 -28.58 -62.90
N ASN A 481 -37.74 -28.26 -64.15
CA ASN A 481 -38.04 -29.25 -65.16
C ASN A 481 -36.73 -29.83 -65.64
N LEU A 482 -36.29 -30.95 -65.04
CA LEU A 482 -35.04 -31.61 -65.35
C LEU A 482 -35.04 -32.26 -66.74
N SER A 483 -36.22 -32.43 -67.37
CA SER A 483 -36.30 -32.99 -68.76
C SER A 483 -35.71 -32.04 -69.80
N ALA A 484 -35.50 -30.76 -69.51
CA ALA A 484 -34.77 -29.83 -70.37
C ALA A 484 -33.26 -30.12 -70.45
N TYR A 485 -32.73 -30.93 -69.55
CA TYR A 485 -31.32 -31.32 -69.52
C TYR A 485 -31.08 -32.68 -70.15
N ASP A 486 -32.12 -33.48 -70.36
CA ASP A 486 -31.99 -34.79 -71.02
C ASP A 486 -31.54 -34.65 -72.47
N GLY A 487 -31.82 -33.51 -73.13
CA GLY A 487 -31.33 -33.20 -74.48
C GLY A 487 -29.82 -32.89 -74.56
N LEU A 488 -29.14 -32.68 -73.44
CA LEU A 488 -27.68 -32.41 -73.38
C LEU A 488 -26.85 -33.69 -73.19
N ILE A 489 -27.52 -34.82 -72.85
CA ILE A 489 -26.85 -36.12 -72.62
C ILE A 489 -26.90 -37.01 -73.86
N GLY A 490 -27.69 -36.66 -74.89
CA GLY A 490 -27.95 -37.45 -76.12
C GLY A 490 -27.15 -37.03 -77.37
N GLY A 491 -25.86 -36.64 -77.22
CA GLY A 491 -25.06 -36.23 -78.37
C GLY A 491 -23.68 -36.84 -78.39
N GLY A 492 -23.61 -38.17 -78.48
CA GLY A 492 -22.35 -38.91 -78.62
C GLY A 492 -22.53 -40.21 -79.33
N GLU A 493 -22.95 -40.19 -80.63
CA GLU A 493 -22.78 -41.37 -81.53
C GLU A 493 -21.75 -41.04 -82.62
N HIS A 494 -20.73 -41.87 -82.64
CA HIS A 494 -19.95 -42.39 -83.74
C HIS A 494 -19.40 -41.45 -84.84
N VAL A 495 -18.11 -41.30 -84.91
CA VAL A 495 -17.24 -42.11 -85.82
C VAL A 495 -15.82 -42.06 -85.35
#